data_82e55d19766468600fbd3551dffd6144
#
_entry.id   82e55d19766468600fbd3551dffd6144
#
_cell.length_a   1.000
_cell.length_b   1.000
_cell.length_c   1.000
_cell.angle_alpha   90.00
_cell.angle_beta   90.00
_cell.angle_gamma   90.00
#
_symmetry.space_group_name_H-M   'P 1'
#
loop_
_entity.id
_entity.type
_entity.pdbx_description
1 polymer ?
#
loop_
_entity_poly.entity_id
_entity_poly.type
_entity_poly.pdbx_seq_one_letter_code
_entity_poly.pdbx_strand_id
1 'polypeptide(L)'
;MFLPMSALKGHFVNTSLASALRTAALLLSVVALPAFAQNVIKIGEINSYKAQPAFLDPYKKGMELAVEEINAAGGVNGKKLQLITRDDNASPGDAVRAAEELLSREKVDVLSGAFLSHIGLALGDFAKQRKVFFLAGEPLTDKMVWQNGNRYTYRLRASTYMQVAMLVPEAAKLKKKRWAVVYPNYEYGQSAAATFKQLLKAAQPDVEFVAEQAPALGKIDAGSVTQAIADAKPDAIFNVLFATDLAKFVREGNTRGVFQGREVVSLLTGEPEYLEPLKDETPNGWIVTGYPWYGVQTPEHKAFFLAYHHKYNDHPRLGSVVGYSMIQALAAGIAKAKSTDSEKLVTAFSGLSFSTPYGKVMFRKQDNQSTMGAFLGRTKNDNGKGVLVDYRYIDGASVQPSDDVVKKLRPNN
;
A
#
# COMPACT_ATOMS: atom_id res chain seq x y z
N MET A 1 -77.39 -65.30 -29.34
CA MET A 1 -77.29 -66.79 -29.46
C MET A 1 -76.47 -67.26 -28.30
N PHE A 2 -77.17 -67.83 -27.34
CA PHE A 2 -76.80 -68.78 -26.34
C PHE A 2 -75.47 -68.65 -25.52
N LEU A 3 -75.73 -68.53 -24.24
CA LEU A 3 -75.06 -69.00 -23.03
C LEU A 3 -74.66 -70.52 -23.13
N PRO A 4 -74.01 -71.18 -22.13
CA PRO A 4 -73.96 -70.86 -20.68
C PRO A 4 -72.61 -71.23 -19.96
N MET A 5 -72.49 -70.67 -18.75
CA MET A 5 -72.33 -71.31 -17.41
C MET A 5 -71.52 -72.60 -17.29
N SER A 6 -70.57 -72.65 -16.39
CA SER A 6 -70.67 -73.43 -15.16
C SER A 6 -69.57 -73.14 -14.14
N ALA A 7 -70.02 -73.06 -12.92
CA ALA A 7 -69.33 -72.98 -11.66
C ALA A 7 -68.72 -74.32 -11.21
N LEU A 8 -67.78 -74.29 -10.31
CA LEU A 8 -67.63 -75.13 -9.10
C LEU A 8 -66.39 -74.69 -8.29
N LYS A 9 -66.67 -74.07 -7.13
CA LYS A 9 -66.41 -74.55 -5.75
C LYS A 9 -64.97 -75.04 -5.53
N GLY A 10 -64.12 -74.34 -4.82
CA GLY A 10 -64.10 -74.28 -3.36
C GLY A 10 -62.96 -75.12 -2.82
N HIS A 11 -62.05 -74.51 -2.11
CA HIS A 11 -61.60 -75.02 -0.81
C HIS A 11 -60.77 -73.96 -0.09
N PHE A 12 -61.22 -73.61 1.08
CA PHE A 12 -60.50 -72.92 2.09
C PHE A 12 -59.31 -73.70 2.60
N VAL A 13 -58.12 -73.16 2.62
CA VAL A 13 -57.11 -73.52 3.61
C VAL A 13 -56.51 -72.21 4.13
N ASN A 14 -56.88 -71.97 5.36
CA ASN A 14 -56.28 -71.01 6.24
C ASN A 14 -54.84 -71.43 6.54
N THR A 15 -53.84 -70.66 6.21
CA THR A 15 -52.55 -70.66 6.90
C THR A 15 -52.04 -69.23 7.11
N SER A 16 -52.18 -68.90 8.37
CA SER A 16 -51.36 -67.99 9.18
C SER A 16 -50.62 -66.87 8.48
N LEU A 17 -51.07 -65.62 8.79
CA LEU A 17 -50.24 -64.49 8.88
C LEU A 17 -48.99 -64.75 9.71
N ALA A 18 -47.85 -64.75 9.09
CA ALA A 18 -46.60 -64.44 9.81
C ALA A 18 -45.64 -63.87 8.80
N SER A 19 -45.37 -62.61 9.05
CA SER A 19 -44.11 -61.89 8.73
C SER A 19 -43.67 -61.89 7.28
N ALA A 20 -43.77 -60.73 6.74
CA ALA A 20 -42.67 -60.08 6.05
C ALA A 20 -42.98 -58.61 5.74
N LEU A 21 -43.29 -57.84 6.75
CA LEU A 21 -42.91 -56.43 6.73
C LEU A 21 -41.39 -56.39 6.91
N ARG A 22 -40.65 -56.82 5.92
CA ARG A 22 -39.28 -56.37 5.74
C ARG A 22 -39.37 -55.01 5.15
N THR A 23 -39.56 -54.02 6.02
CA THR A 23 -39.27 -52.63 5.81
C THR A 23 -37.83 -52.55 5.30
N ALA A 24 -37.68 -52.35 3.99
CA ALA A 24 -36.46 -51.86 3.42
C ALA A 24 -36.30 -50.41 3.96
N ALA A 25 -35.77 -50.29 5.15
CA ALA A 25 -35.14 -49.06 5.62
C ALA A 25 -33.94 -48.83 4.70
N LEU A 26 -34.18 -48.16 3.58
CA LEU A 26 -33.14 -47.45 2.88
C LEU A 26 -32.62 -46.46 3.92
N LEU A 27 -31.57 -46.86 4.61
CA LEU A 27 -30.63 -45.96 5.24
C LEU A 27 -30.09 -45.04 4.12
N LEU A 28 -30.81 -43.96 3.83
CA LEU A 28 -30.19 -42.77 3.27
C LEU A 28 -29.14 -42.34 4.32
N SER A 29 -27.96 -42.91 4.20
CA SER A 29 -26.75 -42.31 4.73
C SER A 29 -26.63 -40.97 4.00
N VAL A 30 -27.23 -39.93 4.57
CA VAL A 30 -26.84 -38.56 4.29
C VAL A 30 -25.38 -38.53 4.69
N VAL A 31 -24.50 -38.81 3.73
CA VAL A 31 -23.11 -38.41 3.82
C VAL A 31 -23.20 -36.87 3.95
N ALA A 32 -23.25 -36.40 5.20
CA ALA A 32 -22.95 -35.06 5.51
C ALA A 32 -21.51 -34.84 4.98
N LEU A 33 -21.44 -34.43 3.71
CA LEU A 33 -20.22 -33.82 3.20
C LEU A 33 -19.87 -32.82 4.27
N PRO A 34 -18.70 -32.94 4.94
CA PRO A 34 -18.29 -31.89 5.83
C PRO A 34 -18.39 -30.63 4.98
N ALA A 35 -19.26 -29.72 5.36
CA ALA A 35 -19.18 -28.37 4.87
C ALA A 35 -17.74 -27.96 5.19
N PHE A 36 -16.85 -28.10 4.21
CA PHE A 36 -15.56 -27.48 4.26
C PHE A 36 -15.90 -26.01 4.40
N ALA A 37 -16.05 -25.54 5.64
CA ALA A 37 -15.94 -24.14 5.96
C ALA A 37 -14.71 -23.71 5.17
N GLN A 38 -14.95 -22.94 4.10
CA GLN A 38 -13.90 -22.58 3.17
C GLN A 38 -12.81 -21.97 4.04
N ASN A 39 -11.70 -22.69 4.21
CA ASN A 39 -10.60 -22.32 5.08
C ASN A 39 -9.90 -21.13 4.42
N VAL A 40 -10.51 -19.96 4.55
CA VAL A 40 -10.12 -18.70 3.90
C VAL A 40 -9.54 -17.78 4.96
N ILE A 41 -8.44 -17.14 4.63
CA ILE A 41 -7.89 -16.02 5.40
C ILE A 41 -8.44 -14.74 4.77
N LYS A 42 -9.20 -13.97 5.53
CA LYS A 42 -9.81 -12.73 5.08
C LYS A 42 -8.91 -11.54 5.44
N ILE A 43 -8.52 -10.78 4.42
CA ILE A 43 -7.74 -9.56 4.54
C ILE A 43 -8.68 -8.40 4.34
N GLY A 44 -8.91 -7.60 5.39
CA GLY A 44 -9.65 -6.35 5.32
C GLY A 44 -8.72 -5.22 4.88
N GLU A 45 -9.06 -4.54 3.79
CA GLU A 45 -8.25 -3.48 3.23
C GLU A 45 -9.06 -2.20 3.13
N ILE A 46 -8.51 -1.09 3.64
CA ILE A 46 -9.17 0.22 3.74
C ILE A 46 -8.31 1.25 3.05
N ASN A 47 -8.86 1.96 2.06
CA ASN A 47 -8.08 2.96 1.35
C ASN A 47 -8.96 4.05 0.72
N SER A 48 -8.35 5.18 0.33
CA SER A 48 -9.01 6.34 -0.29
C SER A 48 -9.22 6.15 -1.80
N TYR A 49 -9.82 5.04 -2.24
CA TYR A 49 -9.91 4.63 -3.65
C TYR A 49 -10.50 5.70 -4.56
N LYS A 50 -11.61 6.32 -4.14
CA LYS A 50 -12.28 7.37 -4.93
C LYS A 50 -11.50 8.66 -4.97
N ALA A 51 -10.76 8.97 -3.89
CA ALA A 51 -10.01 10.22 -3.79
C ALA A 51 -8.65 10.15 -4.49
N GLN A 52 -8.02 8.97 -4.59
CA GLN A 52 -6.68 8.77 -5.11
C GLN A 52 -6.61 7.62 -6.14
N PRO A 53 -7.47 7.59 -7.18
CA PRO A 53 -7.55 6.47 -8.10
C PRO A 53 -6.25 6.27 -8.90
N ALA A 54 -5.52 7.34 -9.23
CA ALA A 54 -4.28 7.25 -10.01
C ALA A 54 -3.25 6.29 -9.39
N PHE A 55 -3.16 6.28 -8.05
CA PHE A 55 -2.28 5.39 -7.31
C PHE A 55 -2.98 4.10 -6.86
N LEU A 56 -4.23 4.21 -6.42
CA LEU A 56 -4.92 3.11 -5.74
C LEU A 56 -5.56 2.09 -6.68
N ASP A 57 -5.86 2.44 -7.94
CA ASP A 57 -6.26 1.43 -8.95
C ASP A 57 -5.08 0.50 -9.29
N PRO A 58 -3.86 0.97 -9.60
CA PRO A 58 -2.68 0.12 -9.71
C PRO A 58 -2.37 -0.68 -8.43
N TYR A 59 -2.50 -0.07 -7.26
CA TYR A 59 -2.28 -0.72 -5.96
C TYR A 59 -3.23 -1.92 -5.77
N LYS A 60 -4.52 -1.74 -6.04
CA LYS A 60 -5.51 -2.82 -5.98
C LYS A 60 -5.17 -3.94 -6.95
N LYS A 61 -4.82 -3.62 -8.19
CA LYS A 61 -4.36 -4.60 -9.19
C LYS A 61 -3.15 -5.40 -8.68
N GLY A 62 -2.18 -4.74 -8.04
CA GLY A 62 -1.04 -5.42 -7.43
C GLY A 62 -1.44 -6.42 -6.34
N MET A 63 -2.36 -6.04 -5.44
CA MET A 63 -2.88 -6.94 -4.41
C MET A 63 -3.63 -8.13 -5.03
N GLU A 64 -4.51 -7.90 -6.00
CA GLU A 64 -5.29 -8.94 -6.67
C GLU A 64 -4.38 -9.95 -7.40
N LEU A 65 -3.30 -9.48 -8.03
CA LEU A 65 -2.31 -10.34 -8.65
C LEU A 65 -1.63 -11.25 -7.60
N ALA A 66 -1.15 -10.66 -6.49
CA ALA A 66 -0.49 -11.44 -5.44
C ALA A 66 -1.42 -12.47 -4.78
N VAL A 67 -2.69 -12.09 -4.52
CA VAL A 67 -3.71 -13.01 -4.00
C VAL A 67 -3.93 -14.18 -4.94
N GLU A 68 -4.04 -13.91 -6.24
CA GLU A 68 -4.23 -14.96 -7.25
C GLU A 68 -3.05 -15.92 -7.31
N GLU A 69 -1.82 -15.41 -7.37
CA GLU A 69 -0.60 -16.23 -7.41
C GLU A 69 -0.45 -17.10 -6.17
N ILE A 70 -0.62 -16.50 -4.97
CA ILE A 70 -0.56 -17.24 -3.71
C ILE A 70 -1.64 -18.30 -3.65
N ASN A 71 -2.86 -17.96 -4.08
CA ASN A 71 -3.97 -18.91 -4.10
C ASN A 71 -3.74 -20.03 -5.12
N ALA A 72 -3.18 -19.75 -6.30
CA ALA A 72 -2.82 -20.77 -7.28
C ALA A 72 -1.75 -21.72 -6.71
N ALA A 73 -0.80 -21.22 -5.94
CA ALA A 73 0.25 -21.99 -5.26
C ALA A 73 -0.24 -22.79 -4.03
N GLY A 74 -1.55 -22.80 -3.72
CA GLY A 74 -2.12 -23.56 -2.59
C GLY A 74 -2.53 -22.70 -1.38
N GLY A 75 -2.32 -21.41 -1.43
CA GLY A 75 -2.64 -20.47 -0.35
C GLY A 75 -1.57 -20.42 0.74
N VAL A 76 -1.93 -19.89 1.90
CA VAL A 76 -1.07 -19.77 3.08
C VAL A 76 -1.48 -20.81 4.12
N ASN A 77 -0.57 -21.70 4.49
CA ASN A 77 -0.85 -22.82 5.41
C ASN A 77 -2.08 -23.65 4.96
N GLY A 78 -2.26 -23.84 3.65
CA GLY A 78 -3.38 -24.57 3.05
C GLY A 78 -4.71 -23.79 2.98
N LYS A 79 -4.71 -22.49 3.32
CA LYS A 79 -5.89 -21.63 3.29
C LYS A 79 -5.76 -20.61 2.16
N LYS A 80 -6.84 -20.37 1.41
CA LYS A 80 -6.88 -19.34 0.38
C LYS A 80 -6.99 -17.95 1.01
N LEU A 81 -6.42 -16.95 0.34
CA LEU A 81 -6.58 -15.55 0.71
C LEU A 81 -7.84 -14.96 0.06
N GLN A 82 -8.57 -14.16 0.80
CA GLN A 82 -9.68 -13.36 0.31
C GLN A 82 -9.48 -11.90 0.70
N LEU A 83 -9.48 -11.01 -0.29
CA LEU A 83 -9.38 -9.57 -0.10
C LEU A 83 -10.77 -8.95 -0.02
N ILE A 84 -11.03 -8.14 1.02
CA ILE A 84 -12.27 -7.39 1.22
C ILE A 84 -11.91 -5.92 1.37
N THR A 85 -12.23 -5.12 0.36
CA THR A 85 -11.85 -3.70 0.28
C THR A 85 -12.96 -2.77 0.75
N ARG A 86 -12.59 -1.64 1.37
CA ARG A 86 -13.48 -0.54 1.75
C ARG A 86 -12.85 0.80 1.35
N ASP A 87 -13.71 1.73 0.92
CA ASP A 87 -13.30 3.10 0.68
C ASP A 87 -13.47 3.92 1.96
N ASP A 88 -12.44 4.68 2.34
CA ASP A 88 -12.43 5.53 3.53
C ASP A 88 -12.94 6.95 3.27
N ASN A 89 -13.36 7.26 2.03
CA ASN A 89 -13.83 8.58 1.60
C ASN A 89 -12.85 9.73 1.96
N ALA A 90 -11.55 9.43 2.06
CA ALA A 90 -10.49 10.35 2.51
C ALA A 90 -10.79 10.97 3.89
N SER A 91 -11.46 10.23 4.78
CA SER A 91 -11.92 10.64 6.10
C SER A 91 -11.43 9.66 7.19
N PRO A 92 -10.71 10.12 8.21
CA PRO A 92 -10.30 9.26 9.33
C PRO A 92 -11.47 8.59 10.04
N GLY A 93 -12.60 9.31 10.20
CA GLY A 93 -13.80 8.75 10.83
C GLY A 93 -14.43 7.62 10.02
N ASP A 94 -14.45 7.75 8.68
CA ASP A 94 -14.97 6.72 7.79
C ASP A 94 -14.03 5.50 7.75
N ALA A 95 -12.73 5.74 7.78
CA ALA A 95 -11.73 4.68 7.87
C ALA A 95 -11.90 3.82 9.13
N VAL A 96 -12.09 4.46 10.29
CA VAL A 96 -12.32 3.77 11.56
C VAL A 96 -13.65 3.00 11.54
N ARG A 97 -14.73 3.57 10.95
CA ARG A 97 -16.01 2.86 10.77
C ARG A 97 -15.85 1.64 9.86
N ALA A 98 -15.13 1.80 8.76
CA ALA A 98 -14.83 0.70 7.85
C ALA A 98 -14.02 -0.41 8.51
N ALA A 99 -13.03 -0.07 9.35
CA ALA A 99 -12.27 -1.04 10.14
C ALA A 99 -13.15 -1.82 11.11
N GLU A 100 -14.04 -1.12 11.84
CA GLU A 100 -14.99 -1.77 12.75
C GLU A 100 -15.96 -2.70 12.01
N GLU A 101 -16.46 -2.27 10.84
CA GLU A 101 -17.34 -3.10 10.00
C GLU A 101 -16.62 -4.36 9.51
N LEU A 102 -15.39 -4.21 9.01
CA LEU A 102 -14.58 -5.33 8.54
C LEU A 102 -14.34 -6.36 9.65
N LEU A 103 -14.06 -5.92 10.87
CA LEU A 103 -13.84 -6.82 12.02
C LEU A 103 -15.15 -7.44 12.52
N SER A 104 -16.22 -6.63 12.69
CA SER A 104 -17.44 -7.07 13.35
C SER A 104 -18.39 -7.84 12.43
N ARG A 105 -18.55 -7.43 11.17
CA ARG A 105 -19.48 -8.02 10.19
C ARG A 105 -18.81 -9.01 9.25
N GLU A 106 -17.73 -8.58 8.59
CA GLU A 106 -17.02 -9.40 7.61
C GLU A 106 -16.14 -10.46 8.28
N LYS A 107 -15.81 -10.26 9.58
CA LYS A 107 -14.93 -11.14 10.36
C LYS A 107 -13.57 -11.32 9.67
N VAL A 108 -12.95 -10.22 9.26
CA VAL A 108 -11.62 -10.28 8.69
C VAL A 108 -10.58 -10.68 9.74
N ASP A 109 -9.57 -11.39 9.28
CA ASP A 109 -8.49 -11.91 10.12
C ASP A 109 -7.41 -10.85 10.41
N VAL A 110 -7.15 -9.95 9.44
CA VAL A 110 -6.14 -8.90 9.53
C VAL A 110 -6.64 -7.63 8.86
N LEU A 111 -6.14 -6.48 9.31
CA LEU A 111 -6.37 -5.19 8.66
C LEU A 111 -5.13 -4.74 7.90
N SER A 112 -5.35 -4.08 6.76
CA SER A 112 -4.31 -3.49 5.93
C SER A 112 -4.78 -2.22 5.24
N GLY A 113 -3.86 -1.48 4.63
CA GLY A 113 -4.20 -0.36 3.75
C GLY A 113 -3.69 0.99 4.22
N ALA A 114 -4.54 1.97 4.08
CA ALA A 114 -4.34 3.40 4.18
C ALA A 114 -3.36 3.99 3.16
N PHE A 115 -3.78 5.12 2.58
CA PHE A 115 -2.94 5.95 1.72
C PHE A 115 -2.56 7.25 2.44
N LEU A 116 -3.54 8.02 2.87
CA LEU A 116 -3.33 9.31 3.49
C LEU A 116 -2.77 9.17 4.92
N SER A 117 -1.72 9.94 5.23
CA SER A 117 -0.99 9.81 6.49
C SER A 117 -1.84 10.01 7.74
N HIS A 118 -2.77 10.98 7.75
CA HIS A 118 -3.67 11.21 8.88
C HIS A 118 -4.69 10.08 9.07
N ILE A 119 -5.08 9.40 7.99
CA ILE A 119 -5.91 8.19 8.05
C ILE A 119 -5.10 7.02 8.60
N GLY A 120 -3.86 6.86 8.14
CA GLY A 120 -2.95 5.84 8.68
C GLY A 120 -2.75 5.97 10.19
N LEU A 121 -2.61 7.21 10.70
CA LEU A 121 -2.52 7.46 12.14
C LEU A 121 -3.80 7.02 12.86
N ALA A 122 -4.98 7.37 12.35
CA ALA A 122 -6.26 6.98 12.95
C ALA A 122 -6.45 5.45 12.98
N LEU A 123 -6.09 4.76 11.88
CA LEU A 123 -6.14 3.29 11.84
C LEU A 123 -5.09 2.64 12.73
N GLY A 124 -3.91 3.25 12.90
CA GLY A 124 -2.90 2.81 13.86
C GLY A 124 -3.36 2.90 15.31
N ASP A 125 -4.01 4.00 15.67
CA ASP A 125 -4.62 4.19 16.98
C ASP A 125 -5.78 3.21 17.22
N PHE A 126 -6.62 2.99 16.20
CA PHE A 126 -7.67 1.97 16.24
C PHE A 126 -7.09 0.56 16.45
N ALA A 127 -6.04 0.21 15.72
CA ALA A 127 -5.36 -1.07 15.84
C ALA A 127 -4.81 -1.30 17.27
N LYS A 128 -4.22 -0.26 17.85
CA LYS A 128 -3.74 -0.27 19.26
C LYS A 128 -4.89 -0.51 20.24
N GLN A 129 -6.00 0.23 20.11
CA GLN A 129 -7.15 0.14 21.01
C GLN A 129 -7.84 -1.22 20.93
N ARG A 130 -8.00 -1.74 19.71
CA ARG A 130 -8.67 -3.03 19.44
C ARG A 130 -7.74 -4.23 19.55
N LYS A 131 -6.42 -4.01 19.74
CA LYS A 131 -5.37 -5.05 19.75
C LYS A 131 -5.42 -5.94 18.52
N VAL A 132 -5.60 -5.33 17.34
CA VAL A 132 -5.65 -6.02 16.05
C VAL A 132 -4.42 -5.69 15.23
N PHE A 133 -3.91 -6.68 14.48
CA PHE A 133 -2.78 -6.48 13.59
C PHE A 133 -3.18 -5.58 12.41
N PHE A 134 -2.38 -4.56 12.14
CA PHE A 134 -2.56 -3.64 11.03
C PHE A 134 -1.25 -3.45 10.25
N LEU A 135 -1.28 -3.75 8.94
CA LEU A 135 -0.17 -3.47 8.03
C LEU A 135 -0.52 -2.26 7.17
N ALA A 136 0.14 -1.13 7.44
CA ALA A 136 0.00 0.08 6.65
C ALA A 136 0.84 0.01 5.38
N GLY A 137 0.21 0.29 4.22
CA GLY A 137 0.90 0.29 2.92
C GLY A 137 1.62 1.59 2.63
N GLU A 138 0.84 2.67 2.57
CA GLU A 138 1.23 3.95 1.97
C GLU A 138 1.38 5.15 2.92
N PRO A 139 0.85 5.20 4.15
CA PRO A 139 1.00 6.38 4.98
C PRO A 139 2.48 6.67 5.24
N LEU A 140 2.95 7.83 4.78
CA LEU A 140 4.39 8.13 4.79
C LEU A 140 4.86 8.88 6.03
N THR A 141 3.97 9.45 6.85
CA THR A 141 4.38 10.19 8.06
C THR A 141 5.25 9.35 8.99
N ASP A 142 6.31 9.95 9.50
CA ASP A 142 7.22 9.30 10.44
C ASP A 142 6.56 9.00 11.77
N LYS A 143 5.56 9.80 12.18
CA LYS A 143 4.85 9.61 13.43
C LYS A 143 4.21 8.23 13.56
N MET A 144 3.80 7.62 12.45
CA MET A 144 3.08 6.34 12.45
C MET A 144 3.83 5.22 13.15
N VAL A 145 5.14 5.15 12.99
CA VAL A 145 5.98 4.11 13.58
C VAL A 145 6.89 4.66 14.69
N TRP A 146 6.89 5.99 14.92
CA TRP A 146 7.62 6.63 16.00
C TRP A 146 6.66 7.14 17.08
N GLN A 147 6.29 8.43 17.10
CA GLN A 147 5.51 9.02 18.22
C GLN A 147 4.16 8.33 18.48
N ASN A 148 3.47 7.91 17.40
CA ASN A 148 2.22 7.13 17.49
C ASN A 148 2.47 5.62 17.31
N GLY A 149 3.74 5.21 17.24
CA GLY A 149 4.10 3.81 17.04
C GLY A 149 3.56 2.93 18.15
N ASN A 150 3.06 1.76 17.76
CA ASN A 150 2.57 0.74 18.68
C ASN A 150 2.92 -0.66 18.15
N ARG A 151 2.76 -1.69 18.97
CA ARG A 151 3.17 -3.05 18.62
C ARG A 151 2.33 -3.69 17.55
N TYR A 152 1.09 -3.24 17.33
CA TYR A 152 0.15 -3.83 16.37
C TYR A 152 0.26 -3.23 14.96
N THR A 153 0.94 -2.08 14.81
CA THR A 153 1.04 -1.35 13.56
C THR A 153 2.42 -1.54 12.92
N TYR A 154 2.43 -2.01 11.68
CA TYR A 154 3.61 -2.15 10.82
C TYR A 154 3.45 -1.28 9.58
N ARG A 155 4.55 -0.75 9.02
CA ARG A 155 4.52 0.04 7.80
C ARG A 155 5.45 -0.54 6.75
N LEU A 156 4.91 -0.68 5.51
CA LEU A 156 5.63 -1.26 4.39
C LEU A 156 6.53 -0.24 3.68
N ARG A 157 5.95 0.84 3.16
CA ARG A 157 6.65 1.79 2.28
C ARG A 157 7.66 2.66 3.03
N ALA A 158 8.73 3.10 2.32
CA ALA A 158 9.72 4.04 2.87
C ALA A 158 9.04 5.33 3.37
N SER A 159 9.38 5.75 4.59
CA SER A 159 8.80 6.93 5.25
C SER A 159 9.23 8.25 4.63
N THR A 160 8.61 9.36 5.08
CA THR A 160 9.08 10.72 4.73
C THR A 160 10.54 10.91 5.14
N TYR A 161 10.93 10.46 6.33
CA TYR A 161 12.34 10.51 6.75
C TYR A 161 13.26 9.74 5.81
N MET A 162 12.93 8.50 5.50
CA MET A 162 13.75 7.66 4.63
C MET A 162 13.92 8.27 3.25
N GLN A 163 12.82 8.72 2.63
CA GLN A 163 12.87 9.32 1.29
C GLN A 163 13.60 10.66 1.29
N VAL A 164 13.41 11.50 2.29
CA VAL A 164 14.16 12.75 2.45
C VAL A 164 15.64 12.47 2.69
N ALA A 165 15.99 11.47 3.49
CA ALA A 165 17.36 11.06 3.72
C ALA A 165 18.06 10.53 2.44
N MET A 166 17.28 9.99 1.48
CA MET A 166 17.81 9.67 0.13
C MET A 166 18.10 10.93 -0.69
N LEU A 167 17.26 11.97 -0.58
CA LEU A 167 17.34 13.18 -1.39
C LEU A 167 18.34 14.20 -0.85
N VAL A 168 18.50 14.34 0.47
CA VAL A 168 19.33 15.37 1.10
C VAL A 168 20.80 15.33 0.66
N PRO A 169 21.46 14.17 0.52
CA PRO A 169 22.83 14.14 0.00
C PRO A 169 22.97 14.76 -1.40
N GLU A 170 21.99 14.58 -2.27
CA GLU A 170 21.99 15.17 -3.60
C GLU A 170 21.65 16.69 -3.52
N ALA A 171 20.70 17.06 -2.66
CA ALA A 171 20.37 18.47 -2.41
C ALA A 171 21.58 19.26 -1.89
N ALA A 172 22.33 18.70 -0.94
CA ALA A 172 23.53 19.33 -0.38
C ALA A 172 24.66 19.49 -1.41
N LYS A 173 24.81 18.54 -2.35
CA LYS A 173 25.78 18.63 -3.46
C LYS A 173 25.52 19.84 -4.38
N LEU A 174 24.28 20.30 -4.47
CA LEU A 174 23.90 21.47 -5.27
C LEU A 174 24.49 22.77 -4.70
N LYS A 175 24.86 22.79 -3.42
CA LYS A 175 25.43 23.96 -2.70
C LYS A 175 24.54 25.22 -2.79
N LYS A 176 23.23 25.03 -2.95
CA LYS A 176 22.24 26.12 -2.98
C LYS A 176 21.94 26.57 -1.56
N LYS A 177 21.85 27.87 -1.34
CA LYS A 177 21.65 28.44 0.01
C LYS A 177 20.20 28.79 0.28
N ARG A 178 19.52 29.33 -0.70
CA ARG A 178 18.15 29.86 -0.56
C ARG A 178 17.14 28.84 -1.10
N TRP A 179 16.35 28.25 -0.22
CA TRP A 179 15.37 27.23 -0.56
C TRP A 179 13.96 27.72 -0.35
N ALA A 180 13.08 27.46 -1.32
CA ALA A 180 11.64 27.45 -1.11
C ALA A 180 11.17 26.03 -0.82
N VAL A 181 10.13 25.88 0.01
CA VAL A 181 9.50 24.61 0.33
C VAL A 181 8.02 24.69 -0.03
N VAL A 182 7.51 23.73 -0.78
CA VAL A 182 6.09 23.64 -1.13
C VAL A 182 5.56 22.24 -0.83
N TYR A 183 4.45 22.17 -0.08
CA TYR A 183 3.89 20.88 0.37
C TYR A 183 2.38 20.97 0.62
N PRO A 184 1.63 19.86 0.48
CA PRO A 184 0.22 19.86 0.83
C PRO A 184 0.03 19.96 2.34
N ASN A 185 -0.84 20.86 2.78
CA ASN A 185 -1.03 21.18 4.21
C ASN A 185 -1.82 20.06 4.93
N TYR A 186 -1.17 18.94 5.14
CA TYR A 186 -1.63 17.85 6.00
C TYR A 186 -0.41 17.02 6.48
N GLU A 187 -0.65 16.00 7.30
CA GLU A 187 0.39 15.28 8.04
C GLU A 187 1.60 14.83 7.20
N TYR A 188 1.37 14.28 5.99
CA TYR A 188 2.47 13.89 5.10
C TYR A 188 3.35 15.08 4.69
N GLY A 189 2.73 16.14 4.21
CA GLY A 189 3.46 17.31 3.74
C GLY A 189 4.24 18.00 4.85
N GLN A 190 3.63 18.13 6.03
CA GLN A 190 4.24 18.68 7.22
C GLN A 190 5.43 17.83 7.70
N SER A 191 5.28 16.50 7.74
CA SER A 191 6.34 15.56 8.08
C SER A 191 7.53 15.68 7.12
N ALA A 192 7.29 15.67 5.80
CA ALA A 192 8.33 15.76 4.78
C ALA A 192 9.06 17.10 4.81
N ALA A 193 8.33 18.22 4.92
CA ALA A 193 8.91 19.56 4.98
C ALA A 193 9.77 19.75 6.23
N ALA A 194 9.29 19.32 7.39
CA ALA A 194 10.04 19.40 8.64
C ALA A 194 11.33 18.58 8.57
N THR A 195 11.24 17.36 8.09
CA THR A 195 12.39 16.45 7.96
C THR A 195 13.41 17.00 6.95
N PHE A 196 12.96 17.53 5.80
CA PHE A 196 13.88 18.12 4.83
C PHE A 196 14.62 19.32 5.41
N LYS A 197 13.90 20.23 6.05
CA LYS A 197 14.52 21.41 6.71
C LYS A 197 15.56 20.97 7.76
N GLN A 198 15.23 19.98 8.57
CA GLN A 198 16.13 19.44 9.61
C GLN A 198 17.38 18.80 9.00
N LEU A 199 17.22 17.86 8.07
CA LEU A 199 18.35 17.10 7.53
C LEU A 199 19.22 17.94 6.61
N LEU A 200 18.63 18.82 5.79
CA LEU A 200 19.43 19.71 4.93
C LEU A 200 20.21 20.74 5.77
N LYS A 201 19.61 21.30 6.83
CA LYS A 201 20.31 22.20 7.74
C LYS A 201 21.47 21.54 8.46
N ALA A 202 21.32 20.26 8.80
CA ALA A 202 22.42 19.48 9.40
C ALA A 202 23.56 19.22 8.40
N ALA A 203 23.23 18.97 7.12
CA ALA A 203 24.20 18.71 6.06
C ALA A 203 24.85 20.00 5.51
N GLN A 204 24.12 21.11 5.51
CA GLN A 204 24.54 22.42 5.01
C GLN A 204 24.04 23.52 5.97
N PRO A 205 24.82 23.91 7.00
CA PRO A 205 24.36 24.81 8.07
C PRO A 205 24.00 26.24 7.61
N ASP A 206 24.53 26.71 6.47
CA ASP A 206 24.29 28.05 5.90
C ASP A 206 23.03 28.14 5.02
N VAL A 207 22.21 27.08 4.98
CA VAL A 207 20.94 27.06 4.23
C VAL A 207 19.90 27.98 4.90
N GLU A 208 19.18 28.71 4.06
CA GLU A 208 18.03 29.54 4.43
C GLU A 208 16.76 29.04 3.73
N PHE A 209 15.67 28.94 4.46
CA PHE A 209 14.35 28.65 3.90
C PHE A 209 13.57 29.95 3.73
N VAL A 210 13.58 30.47 2.49
CA VAL A 210 13.14 31.83 2.16
C VAL A 210 11.66 31.92 1.80
N ALA A 211 11.02 30.81 1.49
CA ALA A 211 9.57 30.71 1.27
C ALA A 211 9.05 29.34 1.72
N GLU A 212 7.85 29.34 2.26
CA GLU A 212 7.13 28.13 2.61
C GLU A 212 5.68 28.26 2.12
N GLN A 213 5.25 27.36 1.27
CA GLN A 213 3.91 27.34 0.69
C GLN A 213 3.22 26.03 1.04
N ALA A 214 2.09 26.12 1.71
CA ALA A 214 1.35 24.96 2.21
C ALA A 214 -0.12 25.02 1.78
N PRO A 215 -0.43 24.80 0.49
CA PRO A 215 -1.81 24.76 0.01
C PRO A 215 -2.57 23.58 0.62
N ALA A 216 -3.89 23.72 0.81
CA ALA A 216 -4.72 22.64 1.24
C ALA A 216 -4.70 21.50 0.20
N LEU A 217 -4.66 20.25 0.65
CA LEU A 217 -4.60 19.07 -0.19
C LEU A 217 -5.71 19.06 -1.26
N GLY A 218 -5.32 18.89 -2.52
CA GLY A 218 -6.21 18.85 -3.68
C GLY A 218 -6.77 20.22 -4.09
N LYS A 219 -6.32 21.33 -3.45
CA LYS A 219 -6.90 22.68 -3.63
C LYS A 219 -5.85 23.76 -3.89
N ILE A 220 -4.72 23.38 -4.51
CA ILE A 220 -3.69 24.38 -4.81
C ILE A 220 -4.22 25.51 -5.71
N ASP A 221 -3.99 26.76 -5.31
CA ASP A 221 -3.93 27.90 -6.20
C ASP A 221 -2.49 28.03 -6.71
N ALA A 222 -2.24 27.40 -7.87
CA ALA A 222 -0.91 27.31 -8.41
C ALA A 222 -0.35 28.69 -8.81
N GLY A 223 -1.22 29.63 -9.21
CA GLY A 223 -0.83 31.00 -9.54
C GLY A 223 -0.23 31.71 -8.34
N SER A 224 -0.95 31.74 -7.21
CA SER A 224 -0.50 32.38 -5.98
C SER A 224 0.76 31.71 -5.41
N VAL A 225 0.80 30.36 -5.41
CA VAL A 225 1.94 29.60 -4.90
C VAL A 225 3.20 29.86 -5.72
N THR A 226 3.13 29.80 -7.05
CA THR A 226 4.26 30.04 -7.94
C THR A 226 4.75 31.49 -7.86
N GLN A 227 3.82 32.47 -7.74
CA GLN A 227 4.18 33.86 -7.57
C GLN A 227 4.95 34.11 -6.26
N ALA A 228 4.44 33.55 -5.14
CA ALA A 228 5.12 33.70 -3.84
C ALA A 228 6.52 33.06 -3.84
N ILE A 229 6.71 31.93 -4.53
CA ILE A 229 8.03 31.32 -4.69
C ILE A 229 8.94 32.22 -5.55
N ALA A 230 8.42 32.75 -6.66
CA ALA A 230 9.20 33.63 -7.55
C ALA A 230 9.67 34.89 -6.83
N ASP A 231 8.80 35.55 -6.04
CA ASP A 231 9.08 36.76 -5.29
C ASP A 231 10.15 36.55 -4.21
N ALA A 232 10.19 35.39 -3.60
CA ALA A 232 11.20 35.00 -2.62
C ALA A 232 12.59 34.76 -3.22
N LYS A 233 12.69 34.64 -4.54
CA LYS A 233 13.94 34.43 -5.30
C LYS A 233 14.81 33.31 -4.71
N PRO A 234 14.29 32.07 -4.58
CA PRO A 234 15.09 30.95 -4.11
C PRO A 234 16.09 30.51 -5.18
N ASP A 235 17.18 29.85 -4.76
CA ASP A 235 18.12 29.16 -5.64
C ASP A 235 17.64 27.73 -5.97
N ALA A 236 16.84 27.15 -5.06
CA ALA A 236 16.29 25.82 -5.18
C ALA A 236 14.92 25.70 -4.53
N ILE A 237 14.18 24.67 -4.95
CA ILE A 237 12.82 24.37 -4.47
C ILE A 237 12.78 22.93 -3.99
N PHE A 238 12.24 22.72 -2.79
CA PHE A 238 11.83 21.38 -2.33
C PHE A 238 10.33 21.24 -2.50
N ASN A 239 9.91 20.31 -3.35
CA ASN A 239 8.51 20.03 -3.65
C ASN A 239 8.04 18.71 -3.02
N VAL A 240 6.87 18.75 -2.39
CA VAL A 240 6.21 17.60 -1.77
C VAL A 240 4.80 17.39 -2.35
N LEU A 241 4.38 18.24 -3.29
CA LEU A 241 3.09 18.08 -3.96
C LEU A 241 3.07 16.82 -4.80
N PHE A 242 1.89 16.23 -4.95
CA PHE A 242 1.65 15.03 -5.73
C PHE A 242 0.30 15.09 -6.46
N ALA A 243 0.03 14.14 -7.34
CA ALA A 243 -1.20 14.02 -8.09
C ALA A 243 -1.61 15.34 -8.80
N THR A 244 -2.86 15.74 -8.69
CA THR A 244 -3.42 16.93 -9.36
C THR A 244 -2.74 18.23 -8.96
N ASP A 245 -2.35 18.36 -7.67
CA ASP A 245 -1.69 19.58 -7.19
C ASP A 245 -0.29 19.71 -7.78
N LEU A 246 0.46 18.61 -7.93
CA LEU A 246 1.74 18.59 -8.62
C LEU A 246 1.59 19.01 -10.09
N ALA A 247 0.62 18.43 -10.81
CA ALA A 247 0.40 18.77 -12.22
C ALA A 247 0.07 20.25 -12.43
N LYS A 248 -0.78 20.83 -11.57
CA LYS A 248 -1.09 22.27 -11.59
C LYS A 248 0.16 23.12 -11.29
N PHE A 249 0.94 22.74 -10.29
CA PHE A 249 2.15 23.43 -9.91
C PHE A 249 3.21 23.40 -11.01
N VAL A 250 3.40 22.24 -11.66
CA VAL A 250 4.34 22.10 -12.78
C VAL A 250 3.92 22.96 -13.95
N ARG A 251 2.65 22.88 -14.36
CA ARG A 251 2.11 23.67 -15.49
C ARG A 251 2.26 25.17 -15.28
N GLU A 252 1.82 25.66 -14.13
CA GLU A 252 1.88 27.08 -13.81
C GLU A 252 3.34 27.54 -13.64
N GLY A 253 4.17 26.72 -12.99
CA GLY A 253 5.60 27.01 -12.81
C GLY A 253 6.36 27.06 -14.13
N ASN A 254 6.06 26.17 -15.09
CA ASN A 254 6.61 26.20 -16.44
C ASN A 254 6.17 27.47 -17.17
N THR A 255 4.88 27.82 -17.14
CA THR A 255 4.31 29.01 -17.79
C THR A 255 4.97 30.29 -17.27
N ARG A 256 5.22 30.41 -15.97
CA ARG A 256 5.86 31.58 -15.33
C ARG A 256 7.38 31.52 -15.28
N GLY A 257 8.00 30.46 -15.76
CA GLY A 257 9.45 30.28 -15.72
C GLY A 257 10.01 30.11 -14.29
N VAL A 258 9.20 29.66 -13.32
CA VAL A 258 9.61 29.55 -11.91
C VAL A 258 10.75 28.57 -11.71
N PHE A 259 10.86 27.57 -12.57
CA PHE A 259 11.92 26.55 -12.47
C PHE A 259 13.20 26.93 -13.24
N GLN A 260 13.16 27.98 -14.06
CA GLN A 260 14.32 28.42 -14.84
C GLN A 260 15.43 28.92 -13.92
N GLY A 261 16.64 28.37 -14.08
CA GLY A 261 17.81 28.72 -13.27
C GLY A 261 17.74 28.26 -11.80
N ARG A 262 16.71 27.46 -11.45
CA ARG A 262 16.54 26.92 -10.10
C ARG A 262 16.63 25.40 -10.13
N GLU A 263 17.25 24.84 -9.10
CA GLU A 263 17.22 23.39 -8.87
C GLU A 263 15.93 22.97 -8.20
N VAL A 264 15.43 21.80 -8.52
CA VAL A 264 14.25 21.25 -7.85
C VAL A 264 14.54 19.84 -7.32
N VAL A 265 14.26 19.65 -6.04
CA VAL A 265 14.29 18.36 -5.36
C VAL A 265 12.87 18.02 -4.97
N SER A 266 12.39 16.82 -5.32
CA SER A 266 10.98 16.51 -5.15
C SER A 266 10.73 15.08 -4.69
N LEU A 267 9.87 14.94 -3.69
CA LEU A 267 9.33 13.64 -3.31
C LEU A 267 8.29 13.16 -4.33
N LEU A 268 8.27 11.86 -4.60
CA LEU A 268 7.25 11.12 -5.33
C LEU A 268 7.11 11.49 -6.83
N THR A 269 7.68 12.60 -7.30
CA THR A 269 7.46 13.07 -8.68
C THR A 269 7.94 12.09 -9.75
N GLY A 270 8.91 11.22 -9.43
CA GLY A 270 9.39 10.16 -10.34
C GLY A 270 8.53 8.88 -10.32
N GLU A 271 7.41 8.86 -9.63
CA GLU A 271 6.45 7.75 -9.66
C GLU A 271 5.62 7.85 -10.94
N PRO A 272 5.44 6.75 -11.69
CA PRO A 272 4.70 6.77 -12.96
C PRO A 272 3.30 7.40 -12.85
N GLU A 273 2.62 7.19 -11.72
CA GLU A 273 1.30 7.74 -11.40
C GLU A 273 1.26 9.26 -11.50
N TYR A 274 2.39 9.92 -11.24
CA TYR A 274 2.50 11.38 -11.19
C TYR A 274 3.33 11.94 -12.32
N LEU A 275 4.33 11.19 -12.80
CA LEU A 275 5.26 11.63 -13.84
C LEU A 275 4.66 11.47 -15.25
N GLU A 276 4.05 10.31 -15.55
CA GLU A 276 3.47 10.03 -16.87
C GLU A 276 2.36 11.02 -17.29
N PRO A 277 1.47 11.47 -16.38
CA PRO A 277 0.43 12.44 -16.73
C PRO A 277 0.97 13.84 -17.11
N LEU A 278 2.20 14.17 -16.74
CA LEU A 278 2.82 15.46 -17.11
C LEU A 278 3.17 15.53 -18.61
N LYS A 279 3.41 14.40 -19.26
CA LYS A 279 3.69 14.32 -20.69
C LYS A 279 4.80 15.31 -21.11
N ASP A 280 4.50 16.18 -22.08
CA ASP A 280 5.36 17.25 -22.58
C ASP A 280 5.63 18.36 -21.57
N GLU A 281 4.81 18.49 -20.53
CA GLU A 281 5.03 19.43 -19.41
C GLU A 281 6.06 18.92 -18.39
N THR A 282 6.54 17.68 -18.53
CA THR A 282 7.53 17.10 -17.61
C THR A 282 8.78 17.95 -17.51
N PRO A 283 9.12 18.46 -16.30
CA PRO A 283 10.35 19.22 -16.14
C PRO A 283 11.58 18.32 -16.25
N ASN A 284 12.65 18.83 -16.86
CA ASN A 284 13.91 18.10 -16.96
C ASN A 284 14.80 18.37 -15.75
N GLY A 285 15.47 17.33 -15.27
CA GLY A 285 16.56 17.44 -14.31
C GLY A 285 16.15 17.55 -12.84
N TRP A 286 14.85 17.51 -12.49
CA TRP A 286 14.45 17.48 -11.09
C TRP A 286 14.99 16.22 -10.42
N ILE A 287 15.55 16.36 -9.24
CA ILE A 287 16.04 15.24 -8.42
C ILE A 287 14.86 14.70 -7.64
N VAL A 288 14.50 13.43 -7.87
CA VAL A 288 13.25 12.89 -7.38
C VAL A 288 13.38 11.47 -6.84
N THR A 289 12.48 11.08 -5.94
CA THR A 289 12.18 9.67 -5.69
C THR A 289 11.13 9.19 -6.69
N GLY A 290 11.20 7.90 -7.10
CA GLY A 290 10.31 7.38 -8.12
C GLY A 290 10.43 5.88 -8.37
N TYR A 291 9.89 5.43 -9.52
CA TYR A 291 9.92 4.04 -9.94
C TYR A 291 10.07 3.88 -11.46
N PRO A 292 11.30 3.59 -11.95
CA PRO A 292 11.56 3.38 -13.36
C PRO A 292 11.23 1.94 -13.78
N TRP A 293 9.94 1.61 -13.89
CA TRP A 293 9.45 0.25 -14.16
C TRP A 293 10.13 -0.41 -15.37
N TYR A 294 10.48 0.38 -16.39
CA TYR A 294 11.12 -0.07 -17.64
C TYR A 294 12.60 -0.43 -17.48
N GLY A 295 13.22 -0.06 -16.36
CA GLY A 295 14.67 -0.20 -16.17
C GLY A 295 15.09 -1.08 -15.01
N VAL A 296 14.17 -1.58 -14.19
CA VAL A 296 14.49 -2.47 -13.08
C VAL A 296 14.80 -3.88 -13.59
N GLN A 297 16.03 -4.36 -13.37
CA GLN A 297 16.54 -5.60 -13.98
C GLN A 297 16.60 -6.80 -13.03
N THR A 298 16.11 -6.67 -11.78
CA THR A 298 16.11 -7.79 -10.83
C THR A 298 15.22 -8.94 -11.32
N PRO A 299 15.54 -10.20 -11.05
CA PRO A 299 14.68 -11.33 -11.42
C PRO A 299 13.28 -11.22 -10.84
N GLU A 300 13.16 -10.77 -9.59
CA GLU A 300 11.89 -10.60 -8.90
C GLU A 300 11.01 -9.56 -9.60
N HIS A 301 11.60 -8.43 -10.01
CA HIS A 301 10.86 -7.40 -10.73
C HIS A 301 10.44 -7.88 -12.13
N LYS A 302 11.30 -8.58 -12.85
CA LYS A 302 10.95 -9.14 -14.16
C LYS A 302 9.79 -10.11 -14.08
N ALA A 303 9.80 -11.00 -13.10
CA ALA A 303 8.70 -11.94 -12.89
C ALA A 303 7.39 -11.20 -12.58
N PHE A 304 7.42 -10.24 -11.65
CA PHE A 304 6.27 -9.40 -11.32
C PHE A 304 5.77 -8.60 -12.54
N PHE A 305 6.67 -7.96 -13.29
CA PHE A 305 6.32 -7.20 -14.49
C PHE A 305 5.60 -8.06 -15.53
N LEU A 306 6.15 -9.24 -15.84
CA LEU A 306 5.56 -10.16 -16.81
C LEU A 306 4.17 -10.65 -16.36
N ALA A 307 4.02 -11.02 -15.10
CA ALA A 307 2.73 -11.46 -14.55
C ALA A 307 1.69 -10.33 -14.59
N TYR A 308 2.08 -9.12 -14.18
CA TYR A 308 1.21 -7.95 -14.20
C TYR A 308 0.79 -7.58 -15.64
N HIS A 309 1.76 -7.51 -16.57
CA HIS A 309 1.50 -7.21 -17.97
C HIS A 309 0.60 -8.24 -18.62
N HIS A 310 0.86 -9.52 -18.39
CA HIS A 310 0.01 -10.61 -18.91
C HIS A 310 -1.44 -10.51 -18.44
N LYS A 311 -1.65 -10.17 -17.18
CA LYS A 311 -3.00 -10.10 -16.59
C LYS A 311 -3.76 -8.84 -17.00
N TYR A 312 -3.09 -7.69 -17.03
CA TYR A 312 -3.77 -6.39 -17.16
C TYR A 312 -3.53 -5.70 -18.50
N ASN A 313 -2.66 -6.24 -19.37
CA ASN A 313 -2.20 -5.61 -20.61
C ASN A 313 -1.74 -4.15 -20.39
N ASP A 314 -1.06 -3.92 -19.26
CA ASP A 314 -0.58 -2.62 -18.82
C ASP A 314 0.77 -2.82 -18.10
N HIS A 315 1.53 -1.75 -17.91
CA HIS A 315 2.74 -1.80 -17.09
C HIS A 315 2.42 -1.51 -15.61
N PRO A 316 3.19 -2.09 -14.68
CA PRO A 316 3.00 -1.80 -13.27
C PRO A 316 3.44 -0.37 -12.95
N ARG A 317 2.74 0.25 -12.03
CA ARG A 317 3.11 1.51 -11.39
C ARG A 317 3.58 1.25 -9.96
N LEU A 318 4.02 2.27 -9.23
CA LEU A 318 4.50 2.07 -7.87
C LEU A 318 3.41 1.51 -6.95
N GLY A 319 2.18 2.00 -7.09
CA GLY A 319 1.04 1.43 -6.38
C GLY A 319 0.94 -0.08 -6.55
N SER A 320 1.16 -0.59 -7.78
CA SER A 320 1.13 -2.03 -8.05
C SER A 320 2.21 -2.80 -7.27
N VAL A 321 3.42 -2.24 -7.19
CA VAL A 321 4.53 -2.83 -6.42
C VAL A 321 4.18 -2.87 -4.94
N VAL A 322 3.62 -1.79 -4.41
CA VAL A 322 3.28 -1.71 -2.97
C VAL A 322 2.12 -2.65 -2.63
N GLY A 323 1.05 -2.65 -3.44
CA GLY A 323 -0.09 -3.56 -3.23
C GLY A 323 0.33 -5.04 -3.30
N TYR A 324 1.14 -5.40 -4.29
CA TYR A 324 1.70 -6.75 -4.40
C TYR A 324 2.53 -7.12 -3.17
N SER A 325 3.44 -6.24 -2.76
CA SER A 325 4.32 -6.44 -1.61
C SER A 325 3.57 -6.53 -0.28
N MET A 326 2.44 -5.82 -0.14
CA MET A 326 1.56 -5.89 1.03
C MET A 326 1.05 -7.32 1.24
N ILE A 327 0.52 -7.92 0.19
CA ILE A 327 -0.01 -9.30 0.25
C ILE A 327 1.11 -10.31 0.48
N GLN A 328 2.28 -10.12 -0.15
CA GLN A 328 3.45 -10.97 0.08
C GLN A 328 3.91 -10.91 1.55
N ALA A 329 3.94 -9.72 2.14
CA ALA A 329 4.28 -9.52 3.55
C ALA A 329 3.28 -10.22 4.48
N LEU A 330 1.97 -10.03 4.25
CA LEU A 330 0.91 -10.68 5.03
C LEU A 330 1.01 -12.21 4.91
N ALA A 331 1.17 -12.73 3.70
CA ALA A 331 1.32 -14.17 3.47
C ALA A 331 2.53 -14.74 4.22
N ALA A 332 3.69 -14.09 4.12
CA ALA A 332 4.91 -14.51 4.81
C ALA A 332 4.76 -14.47 6.34
N GLY A 333 4.15 -13.40 6.87
CA GLY A 333 3.90 -13.25 8.31
C GLY A 333 2.93 -14.30 8.85
N ILE A 334 1.82 -14.53 8.16
CA ILE A 334 0.82 -15.54 8.52
C ILE A 334 1.41 -16.96 8.40
N ALA A 335 2.21 -17.23 7.37
CA ALA A 335 2.88 -18.51 7.20
C ALA A 335 3.85 -18.79 8.36
N LYS A 336 4.65 -17.80 8.77
CA LYS A 336 5.58 -17.88 9.90
C LYS A 336 4.86 -18.03 11.24
N ALA A 337 3.79 -17.27 11.45
CA ALA A 337 2.97 -17.35 12.67
C ALA A 337 2.17 -18.65 12.78
N LYS A 338 1.88 -19.32 11.66
CA LYS A 338 0.92 -20.41 11.52
C LYS A 338 -0.46 -20.06 12.12
N SER A 339 -0.81 -18.78 12.07
CA SER A 339 -1.99 -18.22 12.73
C SER A 339 -2.33 -16.84 12.15
N THR A 340 -3.58 -16.43 12.31
CA THR A 340 -4.06 -15.06 12.07
C THR A 340 -4.31 -14.29 13.38
N ASP A 341 -4.02 -14.91 14.52
CA ASP A 341 -4.09 -14.24 15.83
C ASP A 341 -3.13 -13.05 15.88
N SER A 342 -3.63 -11.89 16.33
CA SER A 342 -2.88 -10.62 16.29
C SER A 342 -1.58 -10.67 17.11
N GLU A 343 -1.56 -11.30 18.28
CA GLU A 343 -0.36 -11.40 19.12
C GLU A 343 0.72 -12.27 18.46
N LYS A 344 0.30 -13.36 17.83
CA LYS A 344 1.20 -14.23 17.08
C LYS A 344 1.73 -13.53 15.82
N LEU A 345 0.90 -12.74 15.14
CA LEU A 345 1.33 -11.94 13.99
C LEU A 345 2.34 -10.87 14.41
N VAL A 346 2.08 -10.11 15.47
CA VAL A 346 3.04 -9.14 16.03
C VAL A 346 4.39 -9.79 16.28
N THR A 347 4.41 -10.97 16.90
CA THR A 347 5.65 -11.73 17.15
C THR A 347 6.32 -12.17 15.84
N ALA A 348 5.54 -12.67 14.88
CA ALA A 348 6.07 -13.17 13.61
C ALA A 348 6.62 -12.05 12.72
N PHE A 349 5.97 -10.88 12.70
CA PHE A 349 6.39 -9.74 11.89
C PHE A 349 7.65 -9.05 12.43
N SER A 350 7.95 -9.17 13.72
CA SER A 350 9.17 -8.62 14.30
C SER A 350 10.41 -9.27 13.67
N GLY A 351 11.14 -8.51 12.85
CA GLY A 351 12.27 -8.99 12.08
C GLY A 351 11.90 -9.94 10.94
N LEU A 352 10.65 -9.91 10.45
CA LEU A 352 10.21 -10.70 9.30
C LEU A 352 10.90 -10.21 8.02
N SER A 353 11.55 -11.13 7.32
CA SER A 353 12.06 -10.91 5.96
C SER A 353 11.14 -11.58 4.95
N PHE A 354 10.85 -10.89 3.86
CA PHE A 354 10.00 -11.38 2.77
C PHE A 354 10.44 -10.82 1.42
N SER A 355 9.97 -11.41 0.33
CA SER A 355 10.31 -10.99 -1.04
C SER A 355 9.33 -9.95 -1.57
N THR A 356 9.85 -8.99 -2.33
CA THR A 356 9.09 -7.97 -3.05
C THR A 356 9.62 -7.86 -4.47
N PRO A 357 8.97 -7.15 -5.39
CA PRO A 357 9.54 -6.84 -6.70
C PRO A 357 10.90 -6.11 -6.65
N TYR A 358 11.24 -5.47 -5.54
CA TYR A 358 12.55 -4.84 -5.31
C TYR A 358 13.58 -5.77 -4.67
N GLY A 359 13.26 -7.06 -4.51
CA GLY A 359 14.07 -8.02 -3.80
C GLY A 359 13.63 -8.21 -2.35
N LYS A 360 14.55 -8.70 -1.51
CA LYS A 360 14.27 -8.98 -0.10
C LYS A 360 14.20 -7.71 0.73
N VAL A 361 13.15 -7.58 1.53
CA VAL A 361 12.98 -6.54 2.55
C VAL A 361 12.66 -7.16 3.91
N MET A 362 12.82 -6.39 4.98
CA MET A 362 12.60 -6.85 6.35
C MET A 362 11.89 -5.77 7.17
N PHE A 363 11.01 -6.16 8.09
CA PHE A 363 10.49 -5.25 9.11
C PHE A 363 11.49 -5.14 10.26
N ARG A 364 11.94 -3.93 10.55
CA ARG A 364 12.87 -3.64 11.64
C ARG A 364 12.18 -3.85 12.99
N LYS A 365 12.88 -4.49 13.94
CA LYS A 365 12.32 -4.81 15.26
C LYS A 365 12.05 -3.58 16.11
N GLN A 366 12.84 -2.53 15.95
CA GLN A 366 12.80 -1.34 16.78
C GLN A 366 11.55 -0.50 16.58
N ASP A 367 11.03 -0.44 15.35
CA ASP A 367 9.93 0.47 15.02
C ASP A 367 8.91 -0.10 14.04
N ASN A 368 8.98 -1.39 13.68
CA ASN A 368 8.03 -2.02 12.75
C ASN A 368 8.03 -1.39 11.32
N GLN A 369 9.07 -0.61 10.99
CA GLN A 369 9.26 -0.07 9.65
C GLN A 369 9.95 -1.09 8.75
N SER A 370 9.46 -1.29 7.51
CA SER A 370 10.18 -2.12 6.55
C SER A 370 11.42 -1.42 6.01
N THR A 371 12.36 -2.23 5.50
CA THR A 371 13.54 -1.76 4.79
C THR A 371 13.29 -1.54 3.30
N MET A 372 12.04 -1.49 2.86
CA MET A 372 11.71 -1.18 1.47
C MET A 372 12.25 0.21 1.11
N GLY A 373 13.09 0.26 0.06
CA GLY A 373 13.69 1.49 -0.42
C GLY A 373 12.88 2.16 -1.52
N ALA A 374 13.54 3.06 -2.24
CA ALA A 374 13.00 3.74 -3.42
C ALA A 374 14.10 3.97 -4.46
N PHE A 375 13.71 4.24 -5.69
CA PHE A 375 14.63 4.74 -6.70
C PHE A 375 14.78 6.25 -6.57
N LEU A 376 16.01 6.70 -6.66
CA LEU A 376 16.36 8.10 -6.76
C LEU A 376 16.95 8.35 -8.14
N GLY A 377 16.49 9.40 -8.82
CA GLY A 377 16.93 9.72 -10.17
C GLY A 377 16.55 11.16 -10.56
N ARG A 378 16.57 11.40 -11.87
CA ARG A 378 16.20 12.70 -12.45
C ARG A 378 15.03 12.58 -13.40
N THR A 379 14.13 13.54 -13.39
CA THR A 379 13.06 13.61 -14.39
C THR A 379 13.60 14.03 -15.76
N LYS A 380 13.00 13.45 -16.80
CA LYS A 380 13.29 13.83 -18.19
C LYS A 380 12.01 13.78 -19.00
N ASN A 381 11.82 14.77 -19.87
CA ASN A 381 10.87 14.69 -20.96
C ASN A 381 11.53 13.94 -22.10
N ASP A 382 11.05 12.75 -22.40
CA ASP A 382 11.52 11.95 -23.53
C ASP A 382 10.43 11.86 -24.61
N ASN A 383 10.50 12.81 -25.55
CA ASN A 383 9.53 12.91 -26.66
C ASN A 383 8.06 12.95 -26.19
N GLY A 384 7.75 13.80 -25.23
CA GLY A 384 6.40 13.95 -24.68
C GLY A 384 6.01 12.88 -23.64
N LYS A 385 6.99 12.12 -23.14
CA LYS A 385 6.80 11.17 -22.05
C LYS A 385 7.65 11.56 -20.86
N GLY A 386 7.03 11.65 -19.69
CA GLY A 386 7.76 11.81 -18.43
C GLY A 386 8.45 10.49 -18.04
N VAL A 387 9.78 10.53 -17.94
CA VAL A 387 10.60 9.36 -17.56
C VAL A 387 11.58 9.72 -16.46
N LEU A 388 11.99 8.71 -15.69
CA LEU A 388 13.07 8.80 -14.70
C LEU A 388 14.36 8.31 -15.36
N VAL A 389 15.41 9.12 -15.30
CA VAL A 389 16.74 8.79 -15.83
C VAL A 389 17.81 8.91 -14.73
N ASP A 390 19.02 8.45 -14.98
CA ASP A 390 20.16 8.48 -14.04
C ASP A 390 19.79 7.97 -12.65
N TYR A 391 18.98 6.91 -12.62
CA TYR A 391 18.40 6.39 -11.39
C TYR A 391 19.24 5.27 -10.77
N ARG A 392 19.12 5.17 -9.45
CA ARG A 392 19.62 4.05 -8.66
C ARG A 392 18.64 3.68 -7.56
N TYR A 393 18.61 2.42 -7.20
CA TYR A 393 17.87 1.98 -6.01
C TYR A 393 18.66 2.35 -4.75
N ILE A 394 17.97 2.92 -3.77
CA ILE A 394 18.50 3.18 -2.44
C ILE A 394 17.80 2.23 -1.48
N ASP A 395 18.56 1.32 -0.88
CA ASP A 395 18.04 0.41 0.13
C ASP A 395 17.55 1.19 1.35
N GLY A 396 16.30 0.94 1.74
CA GLY A 396 15.70 1.61 2.88
C GLY A 396 16.46 1.40 4.19
N ALA A 397 17.11 0.25 4.37
CA ALA A 397 17.93 -0.02 5.55
C ALA A 397 19.09 0.98 5.72
N SER A 398 19.64 1.49 4.60
CA SER A 398 20.78 2.41 4.61
C SER A 398 20.41 3.85 5.02
N VAL A 399 19.12 4.19 5.03
CA VAL A 399 18.61 5.54 5.30
C VAL A 399 17.66 5.61 6.50
N GLN A 400 17.47 4.52 7.21
CA GLN A 400 16.73 4.52 8.47
C GLN A 400 17.55 5.20 9.58
N PRO A 401 16.93 5.92 10.51
CA PRO A 401 17.65 6.49 11.64
C PRO A 401 18.19 5.38 12.55
N SER A 402 19.22 5.70 13.32
CA SER A 402 19.81 4.75 14.28
C SER A 402 18.79 4.30 15.34
N ASP A 403 19.03 3.13 15.93
CA ASP A 403 18.16 2.59 16.98
C ASP A 403 18.05 3.55 18.18
N ASP A 404 19.10 4.31 18.50
CA ASP A 404 19.07 5.27 19.60
C ASP A 404 18.19 6.48 19.32
N VAL A 405 18.12 6.90 18.04
CA VAL A 405 17.16 7.94 17.62
C VAL A 405 15.74 7.41 17.72
N VAL A 406 15.51 6.20 17.23
CA VAL A 406 14.17 5.57 17.27
C VAL A 406 13.69 5.37 18.69
N LYS A 407 14.53 4.89 19.62
CA LYS A 407 14.18 4.72 21.03
C LYS A 407 13.72 6.02 21.68
N LYS A 408 14.27 7.17 21.26
CA LYS A 408 13.85 8.48 21.80
C LYS A 408 12.53 8.97 21.22
N LEU A 409 12.19 8.55 20.00
CA LEU A 409 11.00 9.02 19.29
C LEU A 409 9.79 8.10 19.48
N ARG A 410 10.01 6.81 19.71
CA ARG A 410 8.96 5.81 19.84
C ARG A 410 8.62 5.57 21.31
N PRO A 411 7.31 5.58 21.69
CA PRO A 411 6.90 5.22 23.04
C PRO A 411 7.33 3.80 23.40
N ASN A 412 7.71 3.59 24.64
CA ASN A 412 7.88 2.24 25.18
C ASN A 412 6.49 1.60 25.30
N ASN A 413 6.21 0.58 24.49
CA ASN A 413 4.97 -0.20 24.53
C ASN A 413 5.26 -1.60 25.10
#